data_c8af070c4f8fd3a41c54c7dd373399f2
#
_entry.id   c8af070c4f8fd3a41c54c7dd373399f2
#
_cell.length_a   1.000
_cell.length_b   1.000
_cell.length_c   1.000
_cell.angle_alpha   90.00
_cell.angle_beta   90.00
_cell.angle_gamma   90.00
#
_symmetry.space_group_name_H-M   'P 1'
#
loop_
_entity.id
_entity.type
_entity.pdbx_description
1 polymer ?
#
loop_
_entity_poly.entity_id
_entity_poly.type
_entity_poly.pdbx_seq_one_letter_code
_entity_poly.pdbx_strand_id
1 'polypeptide(L)'
;MTYFNTASSLKSEVTLVDKYKFSNRYFPSIEKLKEQIINKTVLPYQVEFQPGPQSKKICWLSCSYCYGESAEDNGERLSGERLIEIINEVSEMGVNKVIFAGWATDPLNSKHIDIMLEAAVNNNLIFGFNTKP
;
A
#
# COMPACT_ATOMS: atom_id res chain seq x y z
N MET A 1 -3.98 12.18 -1.64
CA MET A 1 -2.98 12.50 -0.62
C MET A 1 -2.51 11.20 0.03
N THR A 2 -1.21 11.00 0.22
CA THR A 2 -0.68 9.74 0.77
C THR A 2 -0.15 9.98 2.17
N TYR A 3 -0.67 9.27 3.16
CA TYR A 3 -0.24 9.35 4.55
C TYR A 3 0.52 8.08 4.94
N PHE A 4 1.61 8.23 5.67
CA PHE A 4 2.42 7.12 6.16
C PHE A 4 2.44 7.11 7.67
N ASN A 5 2.28 5.93 8.24
CA ASN A 5 2.47 5.68 9.65
C ASN A 5 3.57 4.64 9.85
N THR A 6 4.37 4.79 10.90
CA THR A 6 5.41 3.83 11.27
C THR A 6 5.06 3.23 12.62
N ALA A 7 4.88 1.94 12.66
CA ALA A 7 4.55 1.21 13.89
C ALA A 7 5.71 1.16 14.92
N SER A 8 6.92 1.49 14.52
CA SER A 8 8.08 1.60 15.42
C SER A 8 8.43 3.06 15.67
N SER A 9 8.78 3.40 16.90
CA SER A 9 9.25 4.73 17.30
C SER A 9 10.56 5.07 16.57
N LEU A 10 10.45 5.48 15.32
CA LEU A 10 11.57 6.06 14.59
C LEU A 10 11.83 7.46 15.14
N LYS A 11 12.66 7.53 16.17
CA LYS A 11 13.41 8.74 16.50
C LYS A 11 14.53 8.95 15.48
N SER A 12 14.17 9.16 14.23
CA SER A 12 15.03 9.84 13.28
C SER A 12 14.27 11.05 12.81
N GLU A 13 14.84 12.21 12.96
CA GLU A 13 14.36 13.46 12.37
C GLU A 13 14.37 13.32 10.85
N VAL A 14 13.35 12.67 10.32
CA VAL A 14 13.06 12.74 8.89
C VAL A 14 12.59 14.16 8.64
N THR A 15 13.42 14.96 8.03
CA THR A 15 13.06 16.34 7.69
C THR A 15 11.80 16.31 6.83
N LEU A 16 10.93 17.30 6.98
CA LEU A 16 9.71 17.44 6.17
C LEU A 16 10.01 17.36 4.66
N VAL A 17 11.19 17.85 4.25
CA VAL A 17 11.65 17.83 2.85
C VAL A 17 11.89 16.39 2.37
N ASP A 18 12.49 15.53 3.19
CA ASP A 18 12.74 14.12 2.81
C ASP A 18 11.45 13.31 2.76
N LYS A 19 10.47 13.69 3.59
CA LYS A 19 9.15 13.06 3.62
C LYS A 19 8.36 13.25 2.33
N TYR A 20 8.63 14.33 1.59
CA TYR A 20 7.90 14.67 0.35
C TYR A 20 8.71 14.45 -0.93
N LYS A 21 9.96 14.04 -0.88
CA LYS A 21 10.70 13.67 -2.08
C LYS A 21 10.06 12.45 -2.74
N PHE A 22 9.62 12.61 -3.98
CA PHE A 22 8.95 11.56 -4.75
C PHE A 22 9.80 10.28 -4.81
N SER A 23 11.09 10.42 -5.05
CA SER A 23 12.04 9.30 -5.12
C SER A 23 12.09 8.47 -3.83
N ASN A 24 12.04 9.12 -2.67
CA ASN A 24 12.09 8.42 -1.38
C ASN A 24 10.77 7.72 -1.03
N ARG A 25 9.69 8.01 -1.76
CA ARG A 25 8.38 7.38 -1.55
C ARG A 25 8.25 6.05 -2.27
N TYR A 26 8.78 5.97 -3.47
CA TYR A 26 8.51 4.89 -4.41
C TYR A 26 9.72 4.04 -4.74
N PHE A 27 10.91 4.54 -4.49
CA PHE A 27 12.15 3.86 -4.87
C PHE A 27 13.11 3.73 -3.69
N PRO A 28 13.89 2.65 -3.62
CA PRO A 28 15.02 2.55 -2.71
C PRO A 28 16.09 3.59 -3.08
N SER A 29 17.05 3.82 -2.18
CA SER A 29 18.23 4.58 -2.58
C SER A 29 18.98 3.85 -3.72
N ILE A 30 19.70 4.62 -4.53
CA ILE A 30 20.48 4.04 -5.64
C ILE A 30 21.50 3.02 -5.13
N GLU A 31 22.11 3.28 -3.97
CA GLU A 31 23.05 2.40 -3.31
C GLU A 31 22.40 1.06 -2.96
N LYS A 32 21.25 1.10 -2.32
CA LYS A 32 20.48 -0.11 -1.97
C LYS A 32 20.05 -0.90 -3.21
N LEU A 33 19.62 -0.21 -4.26
CA LEU A 33 19.26 -0.87 -5.51
C LEU A 33 20.46 -1.55 -6.17
N LYS A 34 21.62 -0.89 -6.19
CA LYS A 34 22.88 -1.49 -6.69
C LYS A 34 23.24 -2.73 -5.90
N GLU A 35 23.17 -2.67 -4.57
CA GLU A 35 23.45 -3.81 -3.69
C GLU A 35 22.50 -4.98 -3.99
N GLN A 36 21.21 -4.73 -4.13
CA GLN A 36 20.23 -5.74 -4.48
C GLN A 36 20.50 -6.38 -5.84
N ILE A 37 20.89 -5.59 -6.84
CA ILE A 37 21.23 -6.10 -8.17
C ILE A 37 22.48 -6.99 -8.11
N ILE A 38 23.53 -6.55 -7.43
CA ILE A 38 24.79 -7.30 -7.27
C ILE A 38 24.51 -8.65 -6.58
N ASN A 39 23.71 -8.63 -5.53
CA ASN A 39 23.38 -9.80 -4.74
C ASN A 39 22.27 -10.66 -5.37
N LYS A 40 21.70 -10.25 -6.51
CA LYS A 40 20.54 -10.90 -7.16
C LYS A 40 19.32 -11.06 -6.24
N THR A 41 19.13 -10.11 -5.34
CA THR A 41 18.06 -10.09 -4.33
C THR A 41 17.11 -8.91 -4.53
N VAL A 42 16.78 -8.60 -5.79
CA VAL A 42 15.89 -7.49 -6.09
C VAL A 42 14.48 -7.81 -5.57
N LEU A 43 14.04 -7.03 -4.61
CA LEU A 43 12.71 -7.12 -4.02
C LEU A 43 11.90 -5.86 -4.36
N PRO A 44 10.56 -5.96 -4.43
CA PRO A 44 9.72 -4.78 -4.51
C PRO A 44 10.04 -3.82 -3.35
N TYR A 45 10.14 -2.54 -3.65
CA TYR A 45 10.36 -1.54 -2.61
C TYR A 45 9.11 -1.31 -1.77
N GLN A 46 7.97 -1.47 -2.40
CA GLN A 46 6.65 -1.42 -1.77
C GLN A 46 5.68 -2.30 -2.55
N VAL A 47 4.62 -2.71 -1.88
CA VAL A 47 3.49 -3.41 -2.50
C VAL A 47 2.24 -2.56 -2.31
N GLU A 48 1.45 -2.42 -3.36
CA GLU A 48 0.17 -1.75 -3.31
C GLU A 48 -0.95 -2.77 -3.23
N PHE A 49 -1.83 -2.58 -2.26
CA PHE A 49 -3.05 -3.36 -2.08
C PHE A 49 -4.25 -2.54 -2.53
N GLN A 50 -5.03 -3.12 -3.42
CA GLN A 50 -6.28 -2.55 -3.89
C GLN A 50 -7.45 -3.46 -3.49
N PRO A 51 -7.94 -3.38 -2.25
CA PRO A 51 -8.92 -4.34 -1.72
C PRO A 51 -10.28 -4.28 -2.43
N GLY A 52 -10.49 -3.28 -3.26
CA GLY A 52 -11.74 -3.10 -3.99
C GLY A 52 -12.91 -2.64 -3.12
N PRO A 53 -14.04 -2.31 -3.73
CA PRO A 53 -15.25 -1.87 -3.01
C PRO A 53 -15.97 -3.06 -2.35
N GLN A 54 -16.80 -2.77 -1.35
CA GLN A 54 -17.66 -3.77 -0.71
C GLN A 54 -18.79 -4.26 -1.61
N SER A 55 -19.18 -3.46 -2.57
CA SER A 55 -20.26 -3.72 -3.52
C SER A 55 -19.88 -3.22 -4.90
N LYS A 56 -20.68 -3.55 -5.91
CA LYS A 56 -20.52 -3.03 -7.28
C LYS A 56 -20.62 -1.50 -7.37
N LYS A 57 -20.93 -0.81 -6.28
CA LYS A 57 -21.04 0.63 -6.31
C LYS A 57 -19.65 1.25 -6.38
N ILE A 58 -19.41 1.89 -7.48
CA ILE A 58 -18.28 2.74 -7.77
C ILE A 58 -18.17 3.86 -6.72
N CYS A 59 -16.96 4.34 -6.56
CA CYS A 59 -16.64 5.49 -5.72
C CYS A 59 -17.58 6.68 -6.03
N TRP A 60 -18.16 7.27 -5.01
CA TRP A 60 -19.05 8.43 -5.12
C TRP A 60 -18.37 9.70 -5.65
N LEU A 61 -17.03 9.72 -5.70
CA LEU A 61 -16.24 10.89 -6.11
C LEU A 61 -16.25 11.13 -7.62
N SER A 62 -16.57 10.14 -8.45
CA SER A 62 -16.69 10.24 -9.92
C SER A 62 -15.61 11.10 -10.59
N CYS A 63 -14.35 10.86 -10.25
CA CYS A 63 -13.22 11.66 -10.78
C CYS A 63 -13.06 11.37 -12.26
N SER A 64 -13.05 12.41 -13.10
CA SER A 64 -12.96 12.30 -14.57
C SER A 64 -11.68 11.62 -15.10
N TYR A 65 -10.66 11.48 -14.27
CA TYR A 65 -9.40 10.79 -14.56
C TYR A 65 -9.27 9.42 -13.89
N CYS A 66 -10.37 8.89 -13.32
CA CYS A 66 -10.33 7.65 -12.59
C CYS A 66 -10.34 6.46 -13.55
N TYR A 67 -9.27 5.68 -13.54
CA TYR A 67 -9.20 4.45 -14.35
C TYR A 67 -10.18 3.36 -13.90
N GLY A 68 -10.64 3.42 -12.66
CA GLY A 68 -11.59 2.45 -12.11
C GLY A 68 -13.03 2.66 -12.60
N GLU A 69 -13.36 3.82 -13.18
CA GLU A 69 -14.71 4.11 -13.67
C GLU A 69 -15.10 3.26 -14.90
N SER A 70 -14.11 2.97 -15.74
CA SER A 70 -14.28 2.18 -16.96
C SER A 70 -13.90 0.71 -16.81
N ALA A 71 -13.45 0.29 -15.64
CA ALA A 71 -13.03 -1.08 -15.42
C ALA A 71 -14.23 -1.99 -15.18
N GLU A 72 -14.27 -3.12 -15.89
CA GLU A 72 -15.27 -4.16 -15.64
C GLU A 72 -15.00 -4.82 -14.30
N ASP A 73 -16.03 -4.92 -13.48
CA ASP A 73 -15.98 -5.57 -12.17
C ASP A 73 -16.74 -6.90 -12.21
N ASN A 74 -16.00 -8.00 -12.16
CA ASN A 74 -16.59 -9.35 -12.12
C ASN A 74 -17.18 -9.71 -10.75
N GLY A 75 -17.04 -8.84 -9.76
CA GLY A 75 -17.54 -9.05 -8.40
C GLY A 75 -16.69 -9.96 -7.53
N GLU A 76 -15.59 -10.52 -8.05
CA GLU A 76 -14.67 -11.33 -7.26
C GLU A 76 -13.89 -10.48 -6.27
N ARG A 77 -13.73 -11.00 -5.07
CA ARG A 77 -13.00 -10.34 -3.97
C ARG A 77 -12.20 -11.37 -3.19
N LEU A 78 -11.03 -10.96 -2.74
CA LEU A 78 -10.28 -11.75 -1.79
C LEU A 78 -10.99 -11.78 -0.44
N SER A 79 -10.95 -12.92 0.24
CA SER A 79 -11.42 -13.02 1.61
C SER A 79 -10.49 -12.24 2.55
N GLY A 80 -10.99 -11.91 3.74
CA GLY A 80 -10.17 -11.25 4.75
C GLY A 80 -8.95 -12.08 5.15
N GLU A 81 -9.13 -13.38 5.29
CA GLU A 81 -8.05 -14.32 5.62
C GLU A 81 -6.97 -14.30 4.53
N ARG A 82 -7.37 -14.34 3.26
CA ARG A 82 -6.41 -14.33 2.15
C ARG A 82 -5.65 -13.01 2.07
N LEU A 83 -6.28 -11.89 2.40
CA LEU A 83 -5.62 -10.59 2.47
C LEU A 83 -4.55 -10.55 3.57
N ILE A 84 -4.84 -11.11 4.75
CA ILE A 84 -3.88 -11.24 5.85
C ILE A 84 -2.70 -12.13 5.42
N GLU A 85 -2.97 -13.29 4.82
CA GLU A 85 -1.93 -14.19 4.32
C GLU A 85 -0.99 -13.48 3.34
N ILE A 86 -1.52 -12.74 2.38
CA ILE A 86 -0.72 -11.99 1.40
C ILE A 86 0.14 -10.92 2.10
N ILE A 87 -0.40 -10.22 3.10
CA ILE A 87 0.38 -9.23 3.86
C ILE A 87 1.53 -9.90 4.61
N ASN A 88 1.29 -11.07 5.20
CA ASN A 88 2.33 -11.85 5.87
C ASN A 88 3.40 -12.31 4.86
N GLU A 89 2.99 -12.88 3.72
CA GLU A 89 3.90 -13.29 2.64
C GLU A 89 4.77 -12.11 2.16
N VAL A 90 4.19 -10.93 1.98
CA VAL A 90 4.91 -9.71 1.59
C VAL A 90 5.97 -9.33 2.63
N SER A 91 5.64 -9.45 3.91
CA SER A 91 6.59 -9.20 4.99
C SER A 91 7.72 -10.25 5.02
N GLU A 92 7.38 -11.53 4.87
CA GLU A 92 8.33 -12.65 4.82
C GLU A 92 9.31 -12.54 3.64
N MET A 93 8.87 -11.99 2.52
CA MET A 93 9.72 -11.67 1.37
C MET A 93 10.74 -10.57 1.68
N GLY A 94 10.63 -9.87 2.80
CA GLY A 94 11.51 -8.76 3.18
C GLY A 94 11.05 -7.39 2.65
N VAL A 95 9.85 -7.29 2.09
CA VAL A 95 9.23 -6.00 1.77
C VAL A 95 8.76 -5.37 3.08
N ASN A 96 9.13 -4.12 3.30
CA ASN A 96 8.82 -3.44 4.56
C ASN A 96 7.79 -2.31 4.40
N LYS A 97 7.24 -2.12 3.20
CA LYS A 97 6.34 -1.02 2.89
C LYS A 97 5.14 -1.45 2.06
N VAL A 98 3.96 -1.06 2.51
CA VAL A 98 2.71 -1.32 1.82
C VAL A 98 1.91 -0.03 1.63
N ILE A 99 1.18 0.05 0.54
CA ILE A 99 0.26 1.14 0.25
C ILE A 99 -1.14 0.53 0.07
N PHE A 100 -2.10 1.09 0.76
CA PHE A 100 -3.51 0.78 0.53
C PHE A 100 -4.08 1.81 -0.44
N ALA A 101 -4.51 1.36 -1.59
CA ALA A 101 -5.10 2.20 -2.63
C ALA A 101 -6.50 1.71 -2.99
N GLY A 102 -7.30 2.57 -3.56
CA GLY A 102 -8.61 2.21 -4.06
C GLY A 102 -8.57 1.82 -5.52
N TRP A 103 -9.25 0.74 -5.86
CA TRP A 103 -9.64 0.43 -7.22
C TRP A 103 -11.16 0.60 -7.32
N ALA A 104 -11.60 1.55 -8.14
CA ALA A 104 -13.00 1.98 -8.24
C ALA A 104 -13.65 2.45 -6.92
N THR A 105 -12.85 2.68 -5.88
CA THR A 105 -13.31 3.17 -4.57
C THR A 105 -12.15 3.77 -3.77
N ASP A 106 -12.45 4.36 -2.63
CA ASP A 106 -11.44 4.72 -1.64
C ASP A 106 -11.06 3.49 -0.81
N PRO A 107 -9.78 3.24 -0.49
CA PRO A 107 -9.35 2.08 0.28
C PRO A 107 -10.00 1.99 1.66
N LEU A 108 -10.36 3.13 2.26
CA LEU A 108 -11.03 3.17 3.57
C LEU A 108 -12.47 2.63 3.53
N ASN A 109 -13.05 2.47 2.34
CA ASN A 109 -14.35 1.85 2.15
C ASN A 109 -14.29 0.32 2.06
N SER A 110 -13.12 -0.28 2.13
CA SER A 110 -13.00 -1.73 2.16
C SER A 110 -13.49 -2.28 3.50
N LYS A 111 -14.34 -3.30 3.46
CA LYS A 111 -14.79 -4.01 4.67
C LYS A 111 -13.67 -4.73 5.43
N HIS A 112 -12.51 -4.87 4.81
CA HIS A 112 -11.37 -5.59 5.36
C HIS A 112 -10.23 -4.65 5.77
N ILE A 113 -10.45 -3.32 5.73
CA ILE A 113 -9.37 -2.37 5.99
C ILE A 113 -8.79 -2.53 7.40
N ASP A 114 -9.63 -2.76 8.39
CA ASP A 114 -9.21 -2.88 9.79
C ASP A 114 -8.24 -4.07 9.98
N ILE A 115 -8.61 -5.25 9.47
CA ILE A 115 -7.77 -6.45 9.59
C ILE A 115 -6.49 -6.35 8.76
N MET A 116 -6.52 -5.67 7.63
CA MET A 116 -5.34 -5.41 6.82
C MET A 116 -4.36 -4.47 7.54
N LEU A 117 -4.88 -3.45 8.21
CA LEU A 117 -4.07 -2.54 9.03
C LEU A 117 -3.47 -3.27 10.23
N GLU A 118 -4.26 -4.09 10.91
CA GLU A 118 -3.77 -4.92 12.02
C GLU A 118 -2.65 -5.86 11.55
N ALA A 119 -2.83 -6.53 10.42
CA ALA A 119 -1.80 -7.38 9.83
C ALA A 119 -0.53 -6.59 9.48
N ALA A 120 -0.65 -5.40 8.90
CA ALA A 120 0.48 -4.54 8.60
C ALA A 120 1.24 -4.11 9.87
N VAL A 121 0.52 -3.75 10.94
CA VAL A 121 1.11 -3.39 12.24
C VAL A 121 1.83 -4.58 12.86
N ASN A 122 1.20 -5.75 12.90
CA ASN A 122 1.76 -6.97 13.47
C ASN A 122 3.04 -7.43 12.76
N ASN A 123 3.15 -7.13 11.47
CA ASN A 123 4.35 -7.39 10.66
C ASN A 123 5.37 -6.23 10.67
N ASN A 124 5.17 -5.18 11.47
CA ASN A 124 6.03 -3.99 11.51
C ASN A 124 6.20 -3.31 10.14
N LEU A 125 5.22 -3.40 9.26
CA LEU A 125 5.26 -2.77 7.96
C LEU A 125 5.01 -1.27 8.07
N ILE A 126 5.74 -0.49 7.27
CA ILE A 126 5.42 0.90 7.02
C ILE A 126 4.22 0.91 6.07
N PHE A 127 3.15 1.57 6.43
CA PHE A 127 1.98 1.63 5.56
C PHE A 127 1.51 3.05 5.29
N GLY A 128 0.82 3.20 4.17
CA GLY A 128 0.24 4.47 3.76
C GLY A 128 -1.05 4.26 2.97
N PHE A 129 -1.75 5.35 2.73
CA PHE A 129 -3.00 5.36 1.98
C PHE A 129 -2.92 6.28 0.78
N ASN A 130 -3.47 5.82 -0.34
CA ASN A 130 -3.89 6.68 -1.43
C ASN A 130 -5.39 6.92 -1.28
N THR A 131 -5.73 7.92 -0.49
CA THR A 131 -7.11 8.30 -0.20
C THR A 131 -7.34 9.77 -0.56
N LYS A 132 -8.58 10.15 -0.71
CA LYS A 132 -8.97 11.54 -0.92
C LYS A 132 -9.53 12.12 0.37
N PRO A 133 -9.24 13.40 0.64
CA PRO A 133 -9.76 14.12 1.78
C PRO A 133 -11.28 14.33 1.67
#